data_3fffd833665ec1bb2c3f5c6ce1474c8d
#
_entry.id   3fffd833665ec1bb2c3f5c6ce1474c8d
#
_cell.length_a   1.000
_cell.length_b   1.000
_cell.length_c   1.000
_cell.angle_alpha   90.00
_cell.angle_beta   90.00
_cell.angle_gamma   90.00
#
_symmetry.space_group_name_H-M   'P 1'
#
loop_
_entity.id
_entity.type
_entity.pdbx_description
1 polymer ?
#
loop_
_entity_poly.entity_id
_entity_poly.type
_entity_poly.pdbx_seq_one_letter_code
_entity_poly.pdbx_strand_id
1 'polypeptide(L)'
;LANWFFGIVEAFLHIYICFCTHIYGDMLQRLFYNLPMQFIGYKSWKKRTRHDGTATIRTRYMNGKQLFYTFASVVLGTIALSVFLIYFGPWLIGILTSIIPDIEFKTLKSDYDSTYQLWLDSFTTVMSIVTMVVSVKAFVEQWYMWLIINIAYIAMWLMSDSVFSFMTVSKYSVYLVNSVYGIYM
;
A
#
# COMPACT_ATOMS: atom_id res chain seq x y z
N LEU A 1 -10.27 -14.89 5.80
CA LEU A 1 -10.63 -14.89 4.37
C LEU A 1 -11.45 -13.65 3.99
N ALA A 2 -12.35 -13.18 4.87
CA ALA A 2 -13.18 -12.01 4.60
C ALA A 2 -12.36 -10.75 4.20
N ASN A 3 -11.26 -10.46 4.90
CA ASN A 3 -10.40 -9.30 4.60
C ASN A 3 -9.87 -9.32 3.15
N TRP A 4 -9.53 -10.49 2.62
CA TRP A 4 -9.07 -10.62 1.22
C TRP A 4 -10.21 -10.36 0.24
N PHE A 5 -11.41 -10.85 0.55
CA PHE A 5 -12.59 -10.58 -0.28
C PHE A 5 -12.94 -9.10 -0.31
N PHE A 6 -13.00 -8.45 0.85
CA PHE A 6 -13.22 -6.99 0.93
C PHE A 6 -12.10 -6.20 0.24
N GLY A 7 -10.85 -6.66 0.34
CA GLY A 7 -9.73 -6.05 -0.37
C GLY A 7 -9.84 -6.15 -1.89
N ILE A 8 -10.39 -7.24 -2.43
CA ILE A 8 -10.66 -7.37 -3.86
C ILE A 8 -11.75 -6.37 -4.28
N VAL A 9 -12.85 -6.30 -3.55
CA VAL A 9 -13.95 -5.35 -3.83
C VAL A 9 -13.45 -3.90 -3.76
N GLU A 10 -12.69 -3.57 -2.71
CA GLU A 10 -12.08 -2.24 -2.55
C GLU A 10 -11.16 -1.90 -3.72
N ALA A 11 -10.32 -2.84 -4.16
CA ALA A 11 -9.42 -2.61 -5.28
C ALA A 11 -10.16 -2.28 -6.58
N PHE A 12 -11.26 -2.99 -6.89
CA PHE A 12 -12.08 -2.67 -8.05
C PHE A 12 -12.75 -1.31 -7.96
N LEU A 13 -13.35 -0.99 -6.81
CA LEU A 13 -13.98 0.32 -6.59
C LEU A 13 -12.97 1.45 -6.70
N HIS A 14 -11.78 1.26 -6.15
CA HIS A 14 -10.72 2.27 -6.21
C HIS A 14 -10.17 2.46 -7.63
N ILE A 15 -9.97 1.37 -8.39
CA ILE A 15 -9.59 1.44 -9.80
C ILE A 15 -10.63 2.26 -10.59
N TYR A 16 -11.93 2.01 -10.36
CA TYR A 16 -13.00 2.76 -11.00
C TYR A 16 -12.95 4.25 -10.63
N ILE A 17 -12.78 4.58 -9.35
CA ILE A 17 -12.64 5.97 -8.87
C ILE A 17 -11.43 6.64 -9.53
N CYS A 18 -10.27 5.98 -9.53
CA CYS A 18 -9.06 6.52 -10.16
C CYS A 18 -9.22 6.74 -11.66
N PHE A 19 -9.96 5.87 -12.34
CA PHE A 19 -10.30 6.06 -13.76
C PHE A 19 -11.17 7.31 -13.97
N CYS A 20 -12.22 7.50 -13.15
CA CYS A 20 -13.10 8.66 -13.22
C CYS A 20 -12.42 9.98 -12.81
N THR A 21 -11.42 9.93 -11.96
CA THR A 21 -10.67 11.11 -11.47
C THR A 21 -9.38 11.36 -12.24
N HIS A 22 -9.09 10.57 -13.29
CA HIS A 22 -7.89 10.66 -14.11
C HIS A 22 -6.57 10.45 -13.34
N ILE A 23 -6.60 9.74 -12.20
CA ILE A 23 -5.41 9.38 -11.40
C ILE A 23 -4.85 8.03 -11.90
N TYR A 24 -4.28 8.03 -13.08
CA TYR A 24 -3.88 6.79 -13.75
C TYR A 24 -2.71 6.05 -13.06
N GLY A 25 -1.81 6.76 -12.37
CA GLY A 25 -0.68 6.14 -11.66
C GLY A 25 -1.16 5.20 -10.55
N ASP A 26 -2.04 5.67 -9.68
CA ASP A 26 -2.62 4.86 -8.59
C ASP A 26 -3.52 3.74 -9.15
N MET A 27 -4.26 4.01 -10.23
CA MET A 27 -5.03 3.00 -10.96
C MET A 27 -4.14 1.84 -11.44
N LEU A 28 -3.02 2.13 -12.10
CA LEU A 28 -2.08 1.12 -12.60
C LEU A 28 -1.45 0.33 -11.45
N GLN A 29 -1.03 0.98 -10.36
CA GLN A 29 -0.49 0.30 -9.19
C GLN A 29 -1.53 -0.68 -8.59
N ARG A 30 -2.78 -0.26 -8.49
CA ARG A 30 -3.84 -1.13 -7.97
C ARG A 30 -4.19 -2.26 -8.91
N LEU A 31 -4.23 -2.00 -10.21
CA LEU A 31 -4.53 -3.01 -11.23
C LEU A 31 -3.43 -4.07 -11.32
N PHE A 32 -2.16 -3.65 -11.40
CA PHE A 32 -1.04 -4.56 -11.68
C PHE A 32 -0.38 -5.14 -10.43
N TYR A 33 -0.54 -4.52 -9.27
CA TYR A 33 0.06 -4.99 -8.03
C TYR A 33 -0.99 -5.38 -6.97
N ASN A 34 -1.83 -4.44 -6.52
CA ASN A 34 -2.72 -4.70 -5.39
C ASN A 34 -3.75 -5.79 -5.70
N LEU A 35 -4.44 -5.69 -6.82
CA LEU A 35 -5.48 -6.66 -7.21
C LEU A 35 -4.93 -8.08 -7.40
N PRO A 36 -3.84 -8.33 -8.16
CA PRO A 36 -3.22 -9.66 -8.22
C PRO A 36 -2.80 -10.19 -6.86
N MET A 37 -2.22 -9.35 -6.00
CA MET A 37 -1.81 -9.76 -4.65
C MET A 37 -2.98 -10.12 -3.75
N GLN A 38 -4.14 -9.47 -3.88
CA GLN A 38 -5.37 -9.86 -3.18
C GLN A 38 -5.81 -11.28 -3.59
N PHE A 39 -5.79 -11.59 -4.88
CA PHE A 39 -6.13 -12.95 -5.35
C PHE A 39 -5.11 -14.00 -4.89
N ILE A 40 -3.83 -13.69 -4.94
CA ILE A 40 -2.76 -14.58 -4.45
C ILE A 40 -2.93 -14.83 -2.95
N GLY A 41 -3.17 -13.77 -2.18
CA GLY A 41 -3.43 -13.84 -0.75
C GLY A 41 -4.65 -14.69 -0.43
N TYR A 42 -5.77 -14.42 -1.08
CA TYR A 42 -7.00 -15.21 -0.92
C TYR A 42 -6.77 -16.72 -1.18
N LYS A 43 -6.12 -17.06 -2.31
CA LYS A 43 -5.80 -18.46 -2.65
C LYS A 43 -4.85 -19.10 -1.64
N SER A 44 -3.80 -18.38 -1.22
CA SER A 44 -2.83 -18.85 -0.25
C SER A 44 -3.49 -19.17 1.11
N TRP A 45 -4.34 -18.26 1.59
CA TRP A 45 -5.02 -18.41 2.85
C TRP A 45 -6.10 -19.50 2.80
N LYS A 46 -6.86 -19.58 1.70
CA LYS A 46 -7.85 -20.64 1.47
C LYS A 46 -7.21 -22.04 1.46
N LYS A 47 -6.02 -22.16 0.85
CA LYS A 47 -5.28 -23.44 0.84
C LYS A 47 -4.88 -23.87 2.25
N ARG A 48 -4.44 -22.93 3.10
CA ARG A 48 -4.04 -23.20 4.49
C ARG A 48 -5.24 -23.61 5.35
N THR A 49 -6.36 -22.89 5.27
CA THR A 49 -7.59 -23.23 5.98
C THR A 49 -8.08 -24.65 5.62
N ARG A 50 -7.99 -25.03 4.35
CA ARG A 50 -8.42 -26.36 3.91
C ARG A 50 -7.50 -27.48 4.40
N HIS A 51 -6.22 -27.24 4.56
CA HIS A 51 -5.24 -28.24 4.97
C HIS A 51 -5.36 -28.54 6.48
N ASP A 52 -5.64 -27.54 7.28
CA ASP A 52 -5.67 -27.68 8.75
C ASP A 52 -7.04 -28.12 9.30
N GLY A 53 -8.10 -28.20 8.46
CA GLY A 53 -9.45 -28.60 8.87
C GLY A 53 -10.11 -27.67 9.91
N THR A 54 -9.44 -26.62 10.31
CA THR A 54 -9.90 -25.61 11.28
C THR A 54 -10.34 -24.34 10.55
N ALA A 55 -11.38 -23.68 11.08
CA ALA A 55 -11.84 -22.40 10.52
C ALA A 55 -10.83 -21.26 10.73
N THR A 56 -9.83 -21.47 11.57
CA THR A 56 -8.79 -20.49 11.93
C THR A 56 -7.48 -20.77 11.20
N ILE A 57 -6.90 -19.72 10.60
CA ILE A 57 -5.61 -19.83 9.93
C ILE A 57 -4.50 -19.75 10.99
N ARG A 58 -3.65 -20.75 11.03
CA ARG A 58 -2.46 -20.69 11.87
C ARG A 58 -1.49 -19.65 11.33
N THR A 59 -1.39 -18.55 12.02
CA THR A 59 -0.36 -17.54 11.81
C THR A 59 0.96 -18.02 12.43
N ARG A 60 2.07 -17.53 11.92
CA ARG A 60 3.40 -17.85 12.40
C ARG A 60 4.19 -16.57 12.64
N TYR A 61 5.13 -16.63 13.57
CA TYR A 61 6.06 -15.53 13.81
C TYR A 61 7.24 -15.57 12.83
N MET A 62 7.76 -14.41 12.49
CA MET A 62 9.00 -14.30 11.74
C MET A 62 10.19 -14.73 12.57
N ASN A 63 11.14 -15.43 11.95
CA ASN A 63 12.45 -15.65 12.51
C ASN A 63 13.25 -14.33 12.50
N GLY A 64 14.21 -14.15 13.41
CA GLY A 64 15.04 -12.93 13.49
C GLY A 64 15.69 -12.53 12.16
N LYS A 65 16.15 -13.51 11.36
CA LYS A 65 16.67 -13.25 10.01
C LYS A 65 15.60 -12.69 9.07
N GLN A 66 14.38 -13.26 9.10
CA GLN A 66 13.27 -12.79 8.27
C GLN A 66 12.84 -11.38 8.65
N LEU A 67 12.77 -11.10 9.97
CA LEU A 67 12.47 -9.77 10.48
C LEU A 67 13.53 -8.75 10.01
N PHE A 68 14.82 -9.10 10.11
CA PHE A 68 15.91 -8.25 9.63
C PHE A 68 15.80 -7.96 8.12
N TYR A 69 15.58 -9.00 7.30
CA TYR A 69 15.43 -8.80 5.86
C TYR A 69 14.18 -7.98 5.51
N THR A 70 13.08 -8.16 6.22
CA THR A 70 11.86 -7.36 6.04
C THR A 70 12.13 -5.90 6.36
N PHE A 71 12.78 -5.61 7.50
CA PHE A 71 13.15 -4.25 7.88
C PHE A 71 14.15 -3.63 6.87
N ALA A 72 15.20 -4.36 6.52
CA ALA A 72 16.18 -3.90 5.54
C ALA A 72 15.54 -3.62 4.18
N SER A 73 14.61 -4.46 3.70
CA SER A 73 13.90 -4.23 2.44
C SER A 73 13.03 -2.97 2.48
N VAL A 74 12.41 -2.65 3.61
CA VAL A 74 11.65 -1.39 3.76
C VAL A 74 12.58 -0.19 3.72
N VAL A 75 13.67 -0.20 4.49
CA VAL A 75 14.61 0.93 4.54
C VAL A 75 15.27 1.15 3.19
N LEU A 76 15.88 0.12 2.62
CA LEU A 76 16.58 0.21 1.33
C LEU A 76 15.62 0.54 0.18
N GLY A 77 14.43 -0.08 0.18
CA GLY A 77 13.41 0.20 -0.82
C GLY A 77 12.91 1.65 -0.75
N THR A 78 12.69 2.20 0.46
CA THR A 78 12.30 3.60 0.65
C THR A 78 13.39 4.54 0.10
N ILE A 79 14.64 4.30 0.45
CA ILE A 79 15.76 5.11 -0.06
C ILE A 79 15.82 5.01 -1.59
N ALA A 80 15.77 3.80 -2.14
CA ALA A 80 15.84 3.57 -3.57
C ALA A 80 14.68 4.26 -4.31
N LEU A 81 13.45 4.13 -3.81
CA LEU A 81 12.28 4.76 -4.42
C LEU A 81 12.36 6.29 -4.33
N SER A 82 12.73 6.84 -3.17
CA SER A 82 12.87 8.30 -3.01
C SER A 82 13.93 8.87 -3.95
N VAL A 83 15.09 8.23 -4.03
CA VAL A 83 16.17 8.64 -4.95
C VAL A 83 15.69 8.52 -6.40
N PHE A 84 15.03 7.42 -6.75
CA PHE A 84 14.46 7.24 -8.08
C PHE A 84 13.46 8.36 -8.43
N LEU A 85 12.53 8.68 -7.54
CA LEU A 85 11.53 9.73 -7.77
C LEU A 85 12.17 11.13 -7.89
N ILE A 86 13.21 11.41 -7.12
CA ILE A 86 13.90 12.70 -7.18
C ILE A 86 14.62 12.90 -8.53
N TYR A 87 15.35 11.89 -9.00
CA TYR A 87 16.19 12.01 -10.17
C TYR A 87 15.50 11.64 -11.48
N PHE A 88 14.67 10.60 -11.48
CA PHE A 88 14.03 10.06 -12.68
C PHE A 88 12.57 10.49 -12.83
N GLY A 89 11.91 10.90 -11.75
CA GLY A 89 10.52 11.34 -11.77
C GLY A 89 10.26 12.46 -12.80
N PRO A 90 11.02 13.57 -12.79
CA PRO A 90 10.83 14.66 -13.75
C PRO A 90 11.03 14.23 -15.21
N TRP A 91 12.00 13.35 -15.47
CA TRP A 91 12.26 12.80 -16.80
C TRP A 91 11.12 11.90 -17.29
N LEU A 92 10.62 11.02 -16.40
CA LEU A 92 9.52 10.12 -16.70
C LEU A 92 8.23 10.89 -17.02
N ILE A 93 7.93 11.94 -16.25
CA ILE A 93 6.78 12.82 -16.46
C ILE A 93 6.92 13.54 -17.78
N GLY A 94 8.13 14.05 -18.13
CA GLY A 94 8.38 14.68 -19.40
C GLY A 94 8.10 13.77 -20.60
N ILE A 95 8.43 12.48 -20.51
CA ILE A 95 8.07 11.49 -21.53
C ILE A 95 6.57 11.25 -21.57
N LEU A 96 5.94 11.04 -20.43
CA LEU A 96 4.51 10.73 -20.34
C LEU A 96 3.65 11.89 -20.88
N THR A 97 4.00 13.12 -20.55
CA THR A 97 3.31 14.31 -21.08
C THR A 97 3.52 14.52 -22.57
N SER A 98 4.65 14.08 -23.12
CA SER A 98 4.89 14.12 -24.57
C SER A 98 4.08 13.06 -25.35
N ILE A 99 3.76 11.93 -24.71
CA ILE A 99 2.99 10.84 -25.32
C ILE A 99 1.48 11.10 -25.19
N ILE A 100 1.04 11.67 -24.07
CA ILE A 100 -0.36 11.91 -23.76
C ILE A 100 -0.52 13.36 -23.26
N PRO A 101 -0.60 14.33 -24.18
CA PRO A 101 -0.61 15.76 -23.83
C PRO A 101 -1.85 16.22 -23.06
N ASP A 102 -2.97 15.48 -23.14
CA ASP A 102 -4.23 15.81 -22.47
C ASP A 102 -4.32 15.32 -21.01
N ILE A 103 -3.31 14.61 -20.52
CA ILE A 103 -3.25 14.19 -19.12
C ILE A 103 -2.34 15.15 -18.36
N GLU A 104 -2.93 15.96 -17.49
CA GLU A 104 -2.18 16.67 -16.44
C GLU A 104 -1.61 15.63 -15.48
N PHE A 105 -0.42 15.13 -15.80
CA PHE A 105 0.39 14.47 -14.78
C PHE A 105 0.84 15.54 -13.81
N LYS A 106 0.24 15.58 -12.63
CA LYS A 106 0.74 16.42 -11.55
C LYS A 106 2.22 16.15 -11.39
N THR A 107 3.02 17.19 -11.56
CA THR A 107 4.48 17.06 -11.48
C THR A 107 4.83 16.71 -10.04
N LEU A 108 5.55 15.61 -9.84
CA LEU A 108 6.05 15.15 -8.53
C LEU A 108 6.66 16.29 -7.67
N LYS A 109 7.12 17.35 -8.30
CA LYS A 109 7.74 18.49 -7.63
C LYS A 109 6.73 19.57 -7.22
N SER A 110 5.54 19.63 -7.83
CA SER A 110 4.49 20.60 -7.48
C SER A 110 3.51 20.08 -6.45
N ASP A 111 3.42 18.75 -6.28
CA ASP A 111 2.49 18.11 -5.36
C ASP A 111 3.08 17.84 -3.96
N TYR A 112 4.41 17.87 -3.84
CA TYR A 112 5.08 17.76 -2.55
C TYR A 112 5.51 19.14 -2.08
N ASP A 113 4.78 19.73 -1.15
CA ASP A 113 5.16 21.00 -0.49
C ASP A 113 6.50 20.90 0.24
N SER A 114 7.00 19.70 0.47
CA SER A 114 8.28 19.46 1.13
C SER A 114 8.92 18.12 0.75
N THR A 115 10.24 18.06 0.79
CA THR A 115 11.02 16.80 0.67
C THR A 115 10.55 15.73 1.66
N TYR A 116 10.01 16.12 2.81
CA TYR A 116 9.47 15.22 3.83
C TYR A 116 8.27 14.41 3.30
N GLN A 117 7.33 15.04 2.58
CA GLN A 117 6.17 14.34 2.02
C GLN A 117 6.60 13.26 1.02
N LEU A 118 7.58 13.54 0.16
CA LEU A 118 8.11 12.57 -0.79
C LEU A 118 8.72 11.35 -0.08
N TRP A 119 9.48 11.57 0.99
CA TRP A 119 10.03 10.48 1.79
C TRP A 119 8.95 9.66 2.48
N LEU A 120 7.92 10.31 3.01
CA LEU A 120 6.80 9.66 3.67
C LEU A 120 5.96 8.84 2.67
N ASP A 121 5.71 9.36 1.48
CA ASP A 121 5.02 8.66 0.41
C ASP A 121 5.81 7.44 -0.07
N SER A 122 7.12 7.60 -0.30
CA SER A 122 8.00 6.48 -0.64
C SER A 122 8.01 5.40 0.44
N PHE A 123 8.05 5.80 1.71
CA PHE A 123 8.01 4.90 2.85
C PHE A 123 6.68 4.12 2.90
N THR A 124 5.56 4.81 2.82
CA THR A 124 4.24 4.16 2.87
C THR A 124 4.02 3.22 1.68
N THR A 125 4.48 3.60 0.50
CA THR A 125 4.42 2.77 -0.71
C THR A 125 5.24 1.49 -0.53
N VAL A 126 6.52 1.58 -0.19
CA VAL A 126 7.39 0.41 -0.02
C VAL A 126 6.92 -0.46 1.14
N MET A 127 6.57 0.18 2.27
CA MET A 127 6.07 -0.54 3.43
C MET A 127 4.79 -1.31 3.11
N SER A 128 3.86 -0.74 2.33
CA SER A 128 2.63 -1.43 1.91
C SER A 128 2.91 -2.63 0.99
N ILE A 129 3.86 -2.50 0.07
CA ILE A 129 4.30 -3.59 -0.80
C ILE A 129 4.87 -4.76 0.03
N VAL A 130 5.80 -4.46 0.93
CA VAL A 130 6.43 -5.47 1.79
C VAL A 130 5.39 -6.11 2.72
N THR A 131 4.52 -5.31 3.33
CA THR A 131 3.47 -5.80 4.23
C THR A 131 2.49 -6.72 3.51
N MET A 132 2.14 -6.44 2.27
CA MET A 132 1.27 -7.32 1.48
C MET A 132 1.91 -8.70 1.27
N VAL A 133 3.23 -8.77 0.99
CA VAL A 133 3.96 -10.03 0.87
C VAL A 133 3.97 -10.79 2.20
N VAL A 134 4.20 -10.08 3.32
CA VAL A 134 4.16 -10.63 4.68
C VAL A 134 2.77 -11.20 5.00
N SER A 135 1.71 -10.48 4.60
CA SER A 135 0.30 -10.89 4.78
C SER A 135 -0.04 -12.16 3.99
N VAL A 136 0.41 -12.27 2.74
CA VAL A 136 0.23 -13.49 1.93
C VAL A 136 0.88 -14.70 2.60
N LYS A 137 2.00 -14.50 3.27
CA LYS A 137 2.71 -15.56 4.02
C LYS A 137 2.10 -15.87 5.39
N ALA A 138 1.08 -15.12 5.83
CA ALA A 138 0.37 -15.22 7.11
C ALA A 138 1.31 -15.11 8.33
N PHE A 139 2.21 -14.16 8.31
CA PHE A 139 3.00 -13.78 9.48
C PHE A 139 2.20 -12.86 10.40
N VAL A 140 2.38 -13.02 11.72
CA VAL A 140 1.71 -12.18 12.73
C VAL A 140 2.11 -10.72 12.61
N GLU A 141 3.37 -10.48 12.29
CA GLU A 141 3.96 -9.14 12.16
C GLU A 141 3.27 -8.26 11.12
N GLN A 142 2.51 -8.83 10.19
CA GLN A 142 1.69 -8.08 9.23
C GLN A 142 0.79 -7.04 9.93
N TRP A 143 0.21 -7.39 11.07
CA TRP A 143 -0.72 -6.51 11.77
C TRP A 143 -0.04 -5.27 12.34
N TYR A 144 1.17 -5.43 12.89
CA TYR A 144 1.99 -4.30 13.35
C TYR A 144 2.43 -3.43 12.17
N MET A 145 2.78 -4.04 11.05
CA MET A 145 3.17 -3.31 9.85
C MET A 145 1.98 -2.51 9.28
N TRP A 146 0.79 -3.10 9.20
CA TRP A 146 -0.43 -2.38 8.81
C TRP A 146 -0.78 -1.25 9.78
N LEU A 147 -0.57 -1.44 11.07
CA LEU A 147 -0.77 -0.39 12.07
C LEU A 147 0.10 0.83 11.77
N ILE A 148 1.40 0.62 11.55
CA ILE A 148 2.37 1.68 11.24
C ILE A 148 1.99 2.40 9.93
N ILE A 149 1.65 1.65 8.89
CA ILE A 149 1.26 2.21 7.59
C ILE A 149 0.02 3.09 7.73
N ASN A 150 -1.01 2.61 8.43
CA ASN A 150 -2.26 3.37 8.58
C ASN A 150 -2.05 4.68 9.35
N ILE A 151 -1.20 4.67 10.39
CA ILE A 151 -0.81 5.89 11.11
C ILE A 151 -0.06 6.85 10.17
N ALA A 152 0.89 6.35 9.38
CA ALA A 152 1.65 7.16 8.44
C ALA A 152 0.75 7.79 7.35
N TYR A 153 -0.20 7.02 6.80
CA TYR A 153 -1.18 7.55 5.85
C TYR A 153 -2.09 8.61 6.48
N ILE A 154 -2.59 8.38 7.69
CA ILE A 154 -3.42 9.37 8.40
C ILE A 154 -2.62 10.67 8.58
N ALA A 155 -1.37 10.58 9.06
CA ALA A 155 -0.51 11.74 9.23
C ALA A 155 -0.27 12.49 7.90
N MET A 156 0.02 11.77 6.83
CA MET A 156 0.25 12.34 5.51
C MET A 156 -0.98 13.07 4.97
N TRP A 157 -2.17 12.48 5.12
CA TRP A 157 -3.41 13.08 4.62
C TRP A 157 -3.97 14.20 5.49
N LEU A 158 -3.66 14.23 6.79
CA LEU A 158 -3.96 15.37 7.66
C LEU A 158 -3.12 16.62 7.33
N MET A 159 -1.95 16.42 6.72
CA MET A 159 -1.07 17.50 6.27
C MET A 159 -1.38 17.96 4.84
N SER A 160 -2.30 17.30 4.16
CA SER A 160 -2.69 17.62 2.78
C SER A 160 -3.96 18.46 2.77
N ASP A 161 -3.95 19.60 2.08
CA ASP A 161 -5.12 20.49 1.89
C ASP A 161 -6.12 19.98 0.83
N SER A 162 -6.06 18.68 0.50
CA SER A 162 -6.92 18.06 -0.50
C SER A 162 -8.35 17.88 -0.01
N VAL A 163 -9.32 18.16 -0.88
CA VAL A 163 -10.77 17.93 -0.62
C VAL A 163 -11.07 16.47 -0.25
N PHE A 164 -10.22 15.53 -0.71
CA PHE A 164 -10.35 14.10 -0.44
C PHE A 164 -9.71 13.65 0.87
N SER A 165 -9.02 14.55 1.61
CA SER A 165 -8.31 14.23 2.84
C SER A 165 -9.23 13.59 3.88
N PHE A 166 -10.43 14.12 4.09
CA PHE A 166 -11.39 13.59 5.06
C PHE A 166 -11.82 12.15 4.75
N MET A 167 -12.15 11.84 3.49
CA MET A 167 -12.53 10.47 3.09
C MET A 167 -11.38 9.49 3.27
N THR A 168 -10.16 9.92 2.93
CA THR A 168 -8.97 9.09 3.02
C THR A 168 -8.56 8.84 4.47
N VAL A 169 -8.59 9.86 5.32
CA VAL A 169 -8.36 9.74 6.76
C VAL A 169 -9.39 8.80 7.39
N SER A 170 -10.67 8.93 7.03
CA SER A 170 -11.73 8.04 7.52
C SER A 170 -11.47 6.58 7.12
N LYS A 171 -11.07 6.33 5.86
CA LYS A 171 -10.72 4.99 5.37
C LYS A 171 -9.56 4.38 6.18
N TYR A 172 -8.46 5.11 6.34
CA TYR A 172 -7.30 4.61 7.08
C TYR A 172 -7.57 4.48 8.57
N SER A 173 -8.47 5.27 9.15
CA SER A 173 -8.92 5.10 10.54
C SER A 173 -9.64 3.76 10.73
N VAL A 174 -10.51 3.37 9.79
CA VAL A 174 -11.16 2.05 9.83
C VAL A 174 -10.12 0.92 9.69
N TYR A 175 -9.13 1.08 8.80
CA TYR A 175 -8.05 0.09 8.63
C TYR A 175 -7.16 0.01 9.87
N LEU A 176 -6.94 1.13 10.56
CA LEU A 176 -6.22 1.17 11.84
C LEU A 176 -6.93 0.31 12.89
N VAL A 177 -8.25 0.50 13.06
CA VAL A 177 -9.06 -0.31 13.97
C VAL A 177 -8.99 -1.80 13.61
N ASN A 178 -9.08 -2.14 12.32
CA ASN A 178 -8.94 -3.52 11.85
C ASN A 178 -7.54 -4.10 12.16
N SER A 179 -6.49 -3.29 12.05
CA SER A 179 -5.12 -3.73 12.38
C SER A 179 -4.97 -4.01 13.88
N VAL A 180 -5.53 -3.13 14.73
CA VAL A 180 -5.56 -3.34 16.18
C VAL A 180 -6.32 -4.62 16.53
N TYR A 181 -7.50 -4.81 15.94
CA TYR A 181 -8.30 -6.04 16.13
C TYR A 181 -7.50 -7.28 15.74
N GLY A 182 -6.78 -7.24 14.62
CA GLY A 182 -5.96 -8.35 14.15
C GLY A 182 -4.75 -8.69 15.04
N ILE A 183 -4.25 -7.74 15.84
CA ILE A 183 -3.19 -7.97 16.85
C ILE A 183 -3.75 -8.77 18.04
N TYR A 184 -5.00 -8.52 18.43
CA TYR A 184 -5.63 -9.17 19.59
C TYR A 184 -6.23 -10.55 19.30
N MET A 185 -6.43 -10.90 18.04
CA MET A 185 -6.95 -12.22 17.61
C MET A 185 -5.83 -13.22 17.35
#